data_8cee0906fbb9bc4af8ce5fed36d9663a
#
_entry.id   8cee0906fbb9bc4af8ce5fed36d9663a
#
_cell.length_a   1.000
_cell.length_b   1.000
_cell.length_c   1.000
_cell.angle_alpha   90.00
_cell.angle_beta   90.00
_cell.angle_gamma   90.00
#
_symmetry.space_group_name_H-M   'P 1'
#
loop_
_entity.id
_entity.type
_entity.pdbx_description
1 polymer ?
#
loop_
_entity_poly.entity_id
_entity_poly.type
_entity_poly.pdbx_seq_one_letter_code
_entity_poly.pdbx_strand_id
1 'polypeptide(L)'
;MKICVVCSYGIDSPGGVWNHVFNLTQQLKNKKIQHILVTPESETNTYDRTNHYQIGKTFKINSAGSKANITLSPFINKQVKSIISNYKPDIIHLHEPFAGSLPISFLLNSQSKNIATFHSNQGTNLYKFGLNKIFKPLDKKIHVRIAVSKTAENFINTYFQHVYEIIPNGVNTEFFNKAKKIDKIKDNKLNIIFIGRNDHRKGLNTLIKTLKKYTFDFPVRLIILGNKISNLNINNIKIINPGYVNESIKAEYLQSSDILCAPSLKKESFGIILLEAMAANTAIIASDIQGYNEIITNNVNGLLIEPNNINQLAQSIKKLHDDKNQKQKLITNGNSYIKNLNWDNISDKIINVYKNNLNNKEIADH
;
A
#
# COMPACT_ATOMS: atom_id res chain seq x y z
N MET A 1 -2.08 25.90 9.92
CA MET A 1 -2.39 25.03 8.76
C MET A 1 -3.35 23.95 9.21
N LYS A 2 -4.53 23.91 8.61
CA LYS A 2 -5.62 22.95 8.87
C LYS A 2 -5.77 22.03 7.67
N ILE A 3 -5.62 20.72 7.88
CA ILE A 3 -5.65 19.72 6.81
C ILE A 3 -6.93 18.88 6.92
N CYS A 4 -7.63 18.71 5.80
CA CYS A 4 -8.70 17.73 5.67
C CYS A 4 -8.19 16.58 4.80
N VAL A 5 -7.93 15.43 5.40
CA VAL A 5 -7.52 14.22 4.69
C VAL A 5 -8.76 13.43 4.30
N VAL A 6 -8.94 13.16 3.02
CA VAL A 6 -10.10 12.46 2.47
C VAL A 6 -9.66 11.15 1.85
N CYS A 7 -10.11 10.04 2.40
CA CYS A 7 -9.87 8.70 1.87
C CYS A 7 -11.12 8.21 1.12
N SER A 8 -10.94 7.72 -0.10
CA SER A 8 -12.02 7.17 -0.92
C SER A 8 -12.55 5.82 -0.42
N TYR A 9 -11.79 5.15 0.44
CA TYR A 9 -12.09 3.80 0.91
C TYR A 9 -12.46 3.79 2.39
N GLY A 10 -13.45 2.95 2.74
CA GLY A 10 -13.80 2.71 4.14
C GLY A 10 -12.67 2.03 4.90
N ILE A 11 -12.62 2.24 6.21
CA ILE A 11 -11.58 1.67 7.09
C ILE A 11 -11.59 0.13 7.13
N ASP A 12 -12.73 -0.49 6.79
CA ASP A 12 -12.87 -1.95 6.64
C ASP A 12 -12.28 -2.51 5.33
N SER A 13 -11.69 -1.65 4.51
CA SER A 13 -11.01 -2.05 3.29
C SER A 13 -9.49 -2.08 3.50
N PRO A 14 -8.95 -3.11 4.17
CA PRO A 14 -7.52 -3.18 4.42
C PRO A 14 -6.77 -3.22 3.09
N GLY A 15 -5.79 -2.33 2.94
CA GLY A 15 -5.01 -2.21 1.71
C GLY A 15 -4.05 -1.03 1.75
N GLY A 16 -3.23 -0.92 0.69
CA GLY A 16 -2.15 0.07 0.62
C GLY A 16 -2.62 1.51 0.79
N VAL A 17 -3.79 1.88 0.24
CA VAL A 17 -4.32 3.24 0.36
C VAL A 17 -4.70 3.55 1.81
N TRP A 18 -5.45 2.65 2.47
CA TRP A 18 -5.80 2.84 3.87
C TRP A 18 -4.57 2.92 4.77
N ASN A 19 -3.60 2.00 4.59
CA ASN A 19 -2.35 2.02 5.35
C ASN A 19 -1.60 3.35 5.16
N HIS A 20 -1.57 3.89 3.95
CA HIS A 20 -0.95 5.20 3.69
C HIS A 20 -1.67 6.32 4.44
N VAL A 21 -3.00 6.40 4.29
CA VAL A 21 -3.82 7.45 4.94
C VAL A 21 -3.71 7.36 6.46
N PHE A 22 -3.82 6.16 7.02
CA PHE A 22 -3.69 5.93 8.45
C PHE A 22 -2.34 6.41 8.98
N ASN A 23 -1.24 5.99 8.38
CA ASN A 23 0.09 6.38 8.83
C ASN A 23 0.34 7.89 8.64
N LEU A 24 -0.12 8.48 7.54
CA LEU A 24 -0.04 9.93 7.33
C LEU A 24 -0.76 10.69 8.44
N THR A 25 -1.99 10.29 8.79
CA THR A 25 -2.74 10.96 9.86
C THR A 25 -2.09 10.79 11.22
N GLN A 26 -1.49 9.62 11.52
CA GLN A 26 -0.68 9.44 12.73
C GLN A 26 0.53 10.40 12.77
N GLN A 27 1.22 10.58 11.63
CA GLN A 27 2.35 11.52 11.55
C GLN A 27 1.90 12.97 11.69
N LEU A 28 0.78 13.36 11.10
CA LEU A 28 0.22 14.70 11.30
C LEU A 28 -0.10 14.96 12.79
N LYS A 29 -0.65 13.95 13.49
CA LYS A 29 -0.90 14.01 14.93
C LYS A 29 0.40 14.16 15.73
N ASN A 30 1.41 13.33 15.46
CA ASN A 30 2.70 13.36 16.12
C ASN A 30 3.42 14.71 15.93
N LYS A 31 3.32 15.29 14.73
CA LYS A 31 3.90 16.60 14.38
C LYS A 31 2.99 17.79 14.79
N LYS A 32 1.91 17.52 15.55
CA LYS A 32 0.97 18.53 16.06
C LYS A 32 0.35 19.41 14.97
N ILE A 33 0.16 18.85 13.77
CA ILE A 33 -0.54 19.52 12.66
C ILE A 33 -2.04 19.27 12.82
N GLN A 34 -2.81 20.36 12.85
CA GLN A 34 -4.26 20.28 12.96
C GLN A 34 -4.84 19.61 11.73
N HIS A 35 -5.56 18.50 11.91
CA HIS A 35 -6.15 17.75 10.81
C HIS A 35 -7.44 17.05 11.22
N ILE A 36 -8.25 16.77 10.21
CA ILE A 36 -9.38 15.83 10.28
C ILE A 36 -9.22 14.77 9.21
N LEU A 37 -9.76 13.59 9.48
CA LEU A 37 -9.89 12.50 8.52
C LEU A 37 -11.35 12.33 8.12
N VAL A 38 -11.61 12.15 6.82
CA VAL A 38 -12.95 11.86 6.32
C VAL A 38 -12.90 10.60 5.47
N THR A 39 -13.75 9.63 5.81
CA THR A 39 -13.85 8.34 5.10
C THR A 39 -15.32 8.01 4.81
N PRO A 40 -15.59 7.06 3.90
CA PRO A 40 -16.90 6.39 3.87
C PRO A 40 -17.23 5.72 5.21
N GLU A 41 -18.51 5.49 5.46
CA GLU A 41 -19.00 4.75 6.63
C GLU A 41 -18.38 3.33 6.66
N SER A 42 -18.18 2.84 7.88
CA SER A 42 -17.62 1.52 8.14
C SER A 42 -18.43 0.81 9.22
N GLU A 43 -18.54 -0.50 9.14
CA GLU A 43 -19.20 -1.33 10.17
C GLU A 43 -18.38 -1.35 11.47
N THR A 44 -17.06 -1.14 11.39
CA THR A 44 -16.17 -1.13 12.54
C THR A 44 -15.89 0.30 13.02
N ASN A 45 -16.33 0.62 14.23
CA ASN A 45 -16.13 1.92 14.88
C ASN A 45 -14.80 2.02 15.65
N THR A 46 -13.71 1.51 15.10
CA THR A 46 -12.45 1.34 15.83
C THR A 46 -11.48 2.54 15.77
N TYR A 47 -11.84 3.62 15.09
CA TYR A 47 -10.96 4.78 14.99
C TYR A 47 -11.36 5.91 15.97
N ASP A 48 -10.38 6.69 16.44
CA ASP A 48 -10.54 7.83 17.32
C ASP A 48 -11.57 8.83 16.75
N ARG A 49 -12.72 8.99 17.43
CA ARG A 49 -13.88 9.76 16.93
C ARG A 49 -13.67 11.26 16.96
N THR A 50 -12.66 11.78 17.62
CA THR A 50 -12.51 13.22 17.84
C THR A 50 -12.20 14.01 16.57
N ASN A 51 -11.47 13.39 15.63
CA ASN A 51 -11.04 14.02 14.38
C ASN A 51 -11.38 13.17 13.14
N HIS A 52 -12.25 12.16 13.25
CA HIS A 52 -12.63 11.28 12.16
C HIS A 52 -14.12 11.36 11.86
N TYR A 53 -14.46 11.74 10.64
CA TYR A 53 -15.81 11.83 10.11
C TYR A 53 -16.06 10.69 9.14
N GLN A 54 -17.15 9.98 9.31
CA GLN A 54 -17.59 8.94 8.40
C GLN A 54 -18.84 9.41 7.65
N ILE A 55 -18.81 9.39 6.31
CA ILE A 55 -19.86 9.92 5.45
C ILE A 55 -20.20 8.96 4.33
N GLY A 56 -21.47 8.62 4.23
CA GLY A 56 -22.06 7.86 3.14
C GLY A 56 -21.82 6.36 3.25
N LYS A 57 -22.91 5.62 3.12
CA LYS A 57 -22.91 4.15 3.13
C LYS A 57 -21.97 3.59 2.07
N THR A 58 -21.25 2.54 2.45
CA THR A 58 -20.32 1.87 1.56
C THR A 58 -20.99 0.81 0.71
N PHE A 59 -20.48 0.67 -0.51
CA PHE A 59 -20.82 -0.41 -1.43
C PHE A 59 -19.54 -1.16 -1.79
N LYS A 60 -19.62 -2.49 -1.78
CA LYS A 60 -18.51 -3.35 -2.22
C LYS A 60 -18.46 -3.37 -3.74
N ILE A 61 -17.43 -2.79 -4.32
CA ILE A 61 -17.18 -2.85 -5.75
C ILE A 61 -15.93 -3.68 -6.05
N ASN A 62 -15.96 -4.37 -7.18
CA ASN A 62 -14.76 -5.02 -7.71
C ASN A 62 -13.90 -3.97 -8.41
N SER A 63 -12.77 -3.62 -7.85
CA SER A 63 -11.81 -2.68 -8.43
C SER A 63 -10.45 -3.34 -8.58
N ALA A 64 -9.95 -3.37 -9.80
CA ALA A 64 -8.60 -3.87 -10.12
C ALA A 64 -8.27 -5.26 -9.53
N GLY A 65 -9.26 -6.18 -9.50
CA GLY A 65 -9.11 -7.53 -8.92
C GLY A 65 -9.19 -7.59 -7.40
N SER A 66 -9.63 -6.52 -6.75
CA SER A 66 -9.91 -6.49 -5.31
C SER A 66 -11.30 -5.92 -5.03
N LYS A 67 -11.88 -6.29 -3.89
CA LYS A 67 -13.09 -5.65 -3.39
C LYS A 67 -12.71 -4.39 -2.64
N ALA A 68 -13.29 -3.27 -3.04
CA ALA A 68 -13.12 -1.97 -2.37
C ALA A 68 -14.47 -1.48 -1.85
N ASN A 69 -14.50 -1.01 -0.60
CA ASN A 69 -15.67 -0.39 0.00
C ASN A 69 -15.60 1.12 -0.27
N ILE A 70 -16.40 1.61 -1.21
CA ILE A 70 -16.50 3.04 -1.54
C ILE A 70 -17.93 3.52 -1.37
N THR A 71 -18.13 4.81 -1.18
CA THR A 71 -19.48 5.38 -1.25
C THR A 71 -19.78 5.91 -2.65
N LEU A 72 -21.00 5.63 -3.11
CA LEU A 72 -21.55 6.11 -4.38
C LEU A 72 -22.76 7.03 -4.16
N SER A 73 -23.09 7.33 -2.91
CA SER A 73 -24.24 8.15 -2.56
C SER A 73 -24.11 9.59 -3.08
N PRO A 74 -25.06 10.12 -3.84
CA PRO A 74 -25.08 11.53 -4.23
C PRO A 74 -25.53 12.46 -3.08
N PHE A 75 -26.16 11.92 -2.03
CA PHE A 75 -26.78 12.69 -0.95
C PHE A 75 -25.79 13.16 0.13
N ILE A 76 -24.51 12.85 0.00
CA ILE A 76 -23.45 13.24 0.96
C ILE A 76 -23.05 14.72 0.85
N ASN A 77 -23.49 15.40 -0.19
CA ASN A 77 -23.04 16.75 -0.54
C ASN A 77 -23.31 17.77 0.59
N LYS A 78 -24.48 17.67 1.28
CA LYS A 78 -24.81 18.53 2.41
C LYS A 78 -23.85 18.33 3.59
N GLN A 79 -23.51 17.08 3.90
CA GLN A 79 -22.57 16.74 4.98
C GLN A 79 -21.15 17.24 4.64
N VAL A 80 -20.70 17.05 3.40
CA VAL A 80 -19.40 17.56 2.94
C VAL A 80 -19.33 19.08 3.03
N LYS A 81 -20.36 19.81 2.57
CA LYS A 81 -20.46 21.27 2.72
C LYS A 81 -20.36 21.70 4.18
N SER A 82 -21.07 21.01 5.07
CA SER A 82 -21.03 21.30 6.50
C SER A 82 -19.64 21.10 7.09
N ILE A 83 -18.92 20.04 6.73
CA ILE A 83 -17.54 19.82 7.19
C ILE A 83 -16.62 20.92 6.68
N ILE A 84 -16.68 21.27 5.39
CA ILE A 84 -15.84 22.31 4.80
C ILE A 84 -16.10 23.66 5.47
N SER A 85 -17.38 24.03 5.68
CA SER A 85 -17.75 25.33 6.28
C SER A 85 -17.36 25.43 7.76
N ASN A 86 -17.50 24.35 8.52
CA ASN A 86 -17.23 24.34 9.97
C ASN A 86 -15.73 24.21 10.25
N TYR A 87 -15.02 23.33 9.54
CA TYR A 87 -13.61 23.10 9.76
C TYR A 87 -12.74 24.15 9.07
N LYS A 88 -13.16 24.66 7.93
CA LYS A 88 -12.43 25.64 7.09
C LYS A 88 -10.99 25.19 6.84
N PRO A 89 -10.78 24.06 6.12
CA PRO A 89 -9.46 23.55 5.87
C PRO A 89 -8.67 24.50 4.95
N ASP A 90 -7.37 24.69 5.22
CA ASP A 90 -6.45 25.36 4.29
C ASP A 90 -6.16 24.45 3.11
N ILE A 91 -6.04 23.15 3.38
CA ILE A 91 -5.74 22.10 2.40
C ILE A 91 -6.75 20.96 2.53
N ILE A 92 -7.22 20.48 1.39
CA ILE A 92 -7.94 19.21 1.27
C ILE A 92 -7.03 18.24 0.52
N HIS A 93 -6.59 17.17 1.21
CA HIS A 93 -5.75 16.12 0.62
C HIS A 93 -6.61 14.89 0.31
N LEU A 94 -6.77 14.61 -0.97
CA LEU A 94 -7.63 13.56 -1.51
C LEU A 94 -6.79 12.33 -1.89
N HIS A 95 -7.13 11.17 -1.36
CA HIS A 95 -6.52 9.90 -1.77
C HIS A 95 -7.45 9.17 -2.73
N GLU A 96 -6.98 8.91 -3.96
CA GLU A 96 -7.78 8.41 -5.10
C GLU A 96 -8.96 9.34 -5.43
N PRO A 97 -8.71 10.56 -5.95
CA PRO A 97 -9.68 11.65 -6.02
C PRO A 97 -10.92 11.36 -6.88
N PHE A 98 -10.85 10.36 -7.77
CA PHE A 98 -11.92 9.98 -8.66
C PHE A 98 -12.58 8.63 -8.30
N ALA A 99 -12.24 8.06 -7.13
CA ALA A 99 -12.80 6.80 -6.66
C ALA A 99 -13.99 7.04 -5.71
N GLY A 100 -15.20 6.98 -6.23
CA GLY A 100 -16.44 7.15 -5.47
C GLY A 100 -16.90 8.61 -5.33
N SER A 101 -18.05 8.81 -4.70
CA SER A 101 -18.69 10.12 -4.61
C SER A 101 -18.06 11.04 -3.55
N LEU A 102 -17.40 10.48 -2.52
CA LEU A 102 -16.86 11.26 -1.40
C LEU A 102 -15.78 12.27 -1.84
N PRO A 103 -14.66 11.86 -2.47
CA PRO A 103 -13.64 12.81 -2.90
C PRO A 103 -14.16 13.75 -3.99
N ILE A 104 -15.05 13.27 -4.87
CA ILE A 104 -15.70 14.11 -5.89
C ILE A 104 -16.52 15.22 -5.25
N SER A 105 -17.29 14.92 -4.19
CA SER A 105 -18.08 15.91 -3.48
C SER A 105 -17.18 16.97 -2.80
N PHE A 106 -16.02 16.56 -2.26
CA PHE A 106 -15.03 17.51 -1.75
C PHE A 106 -14.48 18.42 -2.85
N LEU A 107 -14.09 17.88 -4.01
CA LEU A 107 -13.61 18.68 -5.15
C LEU A 107 -14.68 19.66 -5.66
N LEU A 108 -15.94 19.24 -5.72
CA LEU A 108 -17.03 20.10 -6.17
C LEU A 108 -17.22 21.32 -5.26
N ASN A 109 -17.11 21.14 -3.94
CA ASN A 109 -17.46 22.16 -2.94
C ASN A 109 -16.22 22.87 -2.35
N SER A 110 -15.02 22.44 -2.67
CA SER A 110 -13.78 23.01 -2.14
C SER A 110 -13.48 24.38 -2.72
N GLN A 111 -13.08 25.30 -1.82
CA GLN A 111 -12.39 26.56 -2.11
C GLN A 111 -10.96 26.57 -1.56
N SER A 112 -10.54 25.47 -0.93
CA SER A 112 -9.21 25.27 -0.36
C SER A 112 -8.21 24.84 -1.44
N LYS A 113 -6.91 24.80 -1.10
CA LYS A 113 -5.92 24.13 -1.96
C LYS A 113 -6.18 22.62 -1.94
N ASN A 114 -6.45 22.06 -3.11
CA ASN A 114 -6.69 20.62 -3.26
C ASN A 114 -5.40 19.93 -3.70
N ILE A 115 -4.98 18.93 -2.94
CA ILE A 115 -3.86 18.04 -3.24
C ILE A 115 -4.42 16.63 -3.43
N ALA A 116 -3.92 15.91 -4.40
CA ALA A 116 -4.37 14.55 -4.66
C ALA A 116 -3.21 13.56 -4.69
N THR A 117 -3.37 12.42 -4.01
CA THR A 117 -2.44 11.28 -4.11
C THR A 117 -3.08 10.13 -4.85
N PHE A 118 -2.38 9.65 -5.88
CA PHE A 118 -2.75 8.53 -6.72
C PHE A 118 -1.94 7.29 -6.33
N HIS A 119 -2.64 6.21 -6.03
CA HIS A 119 -2.06 4.97 -5.51
C HIS A 119 -2.15 3.81 -6.49
N SER A 120 -3.06 3.90 -7.47
CA SER A 120 -3.40 2.78 -8.34
C SER A 120 -2.59 2.78 -9.62
N ASN A 121 -2.23 1.58 -10.09
CA ASN A 121 -1.68 1.35 -11.42
C ASN A 121 -2.69 0.72 -12.38
N GLN A 122 -3.93 0.59 -11.95
CA GLN A 122 -5.03 0.04 -12.73
C GLN A 122 -6.29 0.83 -12.43
N GLY A 123 -6.96 1.30 -13.47
CA GLY A 123 -8.28 1.91 -13.37
C GLY A 123 -9.38 0.87 -13.40
N THR A 124 -10.55 1.27 -12.91
CA THR A 124 -11.80 0.61 -13.27
C THR A 124 -12.04 0.79 -14.77
N ASN A 125 -12.92 -0.03 -15.36
CA ASN A 125 -13.38 0.18 -16.75
C ASN A 125 -13.92 1.60 -16.99
N LEU A 126 -14.28 2.32 -15.94
CA LEU A 126 -14.72 3.71 -15.96
C LEU A 126 -13.71 4.64 -16.64
N TYR A 127 -12.40 4.49 -16.38
CA TYR A 127 -11.37 5.27 -17.08
C TYR A 127 -11.30 4.93 -18.58
N LYS A 128 -11.51 3.66 -18.93
CA LYS A 128 -11.50 3.18 -20.32
C LYS A 128 -12.70 3.67 -21.13
N PHE A 129 -13.85 3.89 -20.49
CA PHE A 129 -15.09 4.37 -21.15
C PHE A 129 -15.17 5.90 -21.31
N GLY A 130 -14.04 6.61 -21.22
CA GLY A 130 -14.01 8.05 -21.47
C GLY A 130 -14.49 8.94 -20.33
N LEU A 131 -14.68 8.38 -19.13
CA LEU A 131 -15.02 9.16 -17.94
C LEU A 131 -13.92 10.14 -17.54
N ASN A 132 -12.68 9.98 -18.04
CA ASN A 132 -11.65 11.01 -17.93
C ASN A 132 -12.14 12.35 -18.46
N LYS A 133 -12.97 12.38 -19.54
CA LYS A 133 -13.55 13.62 -20.09
C LYS A 133 -14.53 14.27 -19.09
N ILE A 134 -15.31 13.45 -18.36
CA ILE A 134 -16.25 13.91 -17.33
C ILE A 134 -15.50 14.45 -16.10
N PHE A 135 -14.37 13.85 -15.75
CA PHE A 135 -13.55 14.28 -14.61
C PHE A 135 -12.60 15.45 -14.91
N LYS A 136 -12.39 15.83 -16.19
CA LYS A 136 -11.55 16.99 -16.56
C LYS A 136 -11.87 18.28 -15.78
N PRO A 137 -13.13 18.68 -15.59
CA PRO A 137 -13.44 19.90 -14.81
C PRO A 137 -13.04 19.76 -13.34
N LEU A 138 -13.14 18.57 -12.78
CA LEU A 138 -12.72 18.29 -11.39
C LEU A 138 -11.20 18.22 -11.26
N ASP A 139 -10.56 17.64 -12.26
CA ASP A 139 -9.09 17.57 -12.31
C ASP A 139 -8.45 18.96 -12.31
N LYS A 140 -9.04 19.95 -12.98
CA LYS A 140 -8.60 21.35 -12.95
C LYS A 140 -8.62 21.97 -11.56
N LYS A 141 -9.40 21.43 -10.61
CA LYS A 141 -9.44 21.89 -9.23
C LYS A 141 -8.33 21.28 -8.35
N ILE A 142 -7.54 20.34 -8.86
CA ILE A 142 -6.42 19.74 -8.15
C ILE A 142 -5.18 20.61 -8.43
N HIS A 143 -4.62 21.21 -7.38
CA HIS A 143 -3.48 22.12 -7.47
C HIS A 143 -2.15 21.37 -7.53
N VAL A 144 -2.03 20.28 -6.75
CA VAL A 144 -0.84 19.41 -6.74
C VAL A 144 -1.25 17.95 -6.83
N ARG A 145 -0.48 17.21 -7.59
CA ARG A 145 -0.67 15.79 -7.82
C ARG A 145 0.54 15.01 -7.34
N ILE A 146 0.30 14.06 -6.45
CA ILE A 146 1.30 13.13 -5.93
C ILE A 146 1.00 11.75 -6.49
N ALA A 147 2.02 11.02 -6.93
CA ALA A 147 1.92 9.61 -7.25
C ALA A 147 2.85 8.81 -6.33
N VAL A 148 2.39 7.65 -5.86
CA VAL A 148 3.18 6.82 -4.92
C VAL A 148 4.31 6.05 -5.61
N SER A 149 4.39 6.07 -6.94
CA SER A 149 5.42 5.39 -7.74
C SER A 149 5.39 5.91 -9.17
N LYS A 150 6.46 5.64 -9.92
CA LYS A 150 6.49 5.89 -11.37
C LYS A 150 5.44 5.06 -12.10
N THR A 151 5.18 3.84 -11.62
CA THR A 151 4.12 2.97 -12.14
C THR A 151 2.73 3.58 -11.95
N ALA A 152 2.44 4.18 -10.78
CA ALA A 152 1.18 4.88 -10.54
C ALA A 152 1.06 6.16 -11.36
N GLU A 153 2.14 6.95 -11.46
CA GLU A 153 2.22 8.13 -12.32
C GLU A 153 1.94 7.76 -13.78
N ASN A 154 2.68 6.80 -14.34
CA ASN A 154 2.52 6.38 -15.73
C ASN A 154 1.08 5.96 -16.04
N PHE A 155 0.42 5.28 -15.08
CA PHE A 155 -0.97 4.88 -15.24
C PHE A 155 -1.90 6.10 -15.29
N ILE A 156 -1.85 6.98 -14.29
CA ILE A 156 -2.78 8.12 -14.22
C ILE A 156 -2.51 9.15 -15.31
N ASN A 157 -1.25 9.30 -15.70
CA ASN A 157 -0.83 10.25 -16.73
C ASN A 157 -1.36 9.89 -18.14
N THR A 158 -1.76 8.61 -18.37
CA THR A 158 -2.49 8.24 -19.59
C THR A 158 -3.85 8.91 -19.71
N TYR A 159 -4.46 9.33 -18.59
CA TYR A 159 -5.79 9.92 -18.54
C TYR A 159 -5.76 11.42 -18.27
N PHE A 160 -4.84 11.87 -17.42
CA PHE A 160 -4.68 13.25 -16.99
C PHE A 160 -3.20 13.63 -17.10
N GLN A 161 -2.86 14.29 -18.22
CA GLN A 161 -1.49 14.66 -18.53
C GLN A 161 -1.06 15.87 -17.72
N HIS A 162 -0.33 15.63 -16.62
CA HIS A 162 0.19 16.63 -15.71
C HIS A 162 1.58 16.24 -15.19
N VAL A 163 2.21 17.18 -14.48
CA VAL A 163 3.38 16.86 -13.66
C VAL A 163 2.91 16.27 -12.33
N TYR A 164 3.51 15.15 -11.95
CA TYR A 164 3.26 14.46 -10.69
C TYR A 164 4.51 14.46 -9.85
N GLU A 165 4.35 14.78 -8.57
CA GLU A 165 5.42 14.61 -7.60
C GLU A 165 5.45 13.17 -7.12
N ILE A 166 6.59 12.48 -7.25
CA ILE A 166 6.72 11.10 -6.79
C ILE A 166 7.08 11.10 -5.30
N ILE A 167 6.11 10.75 -4.46
CA ILE A 167 6.32 10.54 -3.03
C ILE A 167 5.89 9.11 -2.69
N PRO A 168 6.85 8.21 -2.42
CA PRO A 168 6.57 6.80 -2.20
C PRO A 168 5.80 6.56 -0.89
N ASN A 169 5.24 5.35 -0.75
CA ASN A 169 4.69 4.93 0.53
C ASN A 169 5.81 4.78 1.57
N GLY A 170 5.49 5.12 2.81
CA GLY A 170 6.37 4.89 3.94
C GLY A 170 6.19 3.51 4.55
N VAL A 171 7.16 3.11 5.36
CA VAL A 171 7.09 1.92 6.23
C VAL A 171 7.43 2.31 7.67
N ASN A 172 6.76 1.70 8.64
CA ASN A 172 7.13 1.86 10.05
C ASN A 172 8.28 0.89 10.38
N THR A 173 9.51 1.33 10.13
CA THR A 173 10.71 0.50 10.28
C THR A 173 10.88 -0.02 11.69
N GLU A 174 10.59 0.80 12.69
CA GLU A 174 10.73 0.43 14.10
C GLU A 174 9.71 -0.65 14.50
N PHE A 175 8.47 -0.49 14.08
CA PHE A 175 7.40 -1.44 14.35
C PHE A 175 7.71 -2.85 13.82
N PHE A 176 8.17 -2.95 12.58
CA PHE A 176 8.53 -4.25 11.99
C PHE A 176 9.84 -4.81 12.56
N ASN A 177 10.85 -3.97 12.80
CA ASN A 177 12.14 -4.42 13.32
C ASN A 177 12.08 -4.90 14.78
N LYS A 178 11.21 -4.30 15.60
CA LYS A 178 11.03 -4.66 17.02
C LYS A 178 9.94 -5.72 17.26
N ALA A 179 9.29 -6.21 16.22
CA ALA A 179 8.25 -7.22 16.37
C ALA A 179 8.81 -8.50 17.00
N LYS A 180 8.03 -9.10 17.89
CA LYS A 180 8.44 -10.32 18.61
C LYS A 180 8.51 -11.50 17.64
N LYS A 181 9.59 -12.26 17.70
CA LYS A 181 9.68 -13.52 16.96
C LYS A 181 8.78 -14.59 17.59
N ILE A 182 8.18 -15.41 16.73
CA ILE A 182 7.29 -16.50 17.15
C ILE A 182 8.12 -17.72 17.53
N ASP A 183 8.23 -18.02 18.81
CA ASP A 183 9.09 -19.13 19.31
C ASP A 183 8.71 -20.50 18.73
N LYS A 184 7.42 -20.73 18.49
CA LYS A 184 6.89 -22.01 17.92
C LYS A 184 7.38 -22.33 16.51
N ILE A 185 7.95 -21.37 15.79
CA ILE A 185 8.51 -21.55 14.45
C ILE A 185 10.02 -21.26 14.39
N LYS A 186 10.65 -21.14 15.55
CA LYS A 186 12.10 -21.03 15.70
C LYS A 186 12.71 -22.43 15.78
N ASP A 187 12.88 -23.05 14.64
CA ASP A 187 13.51 -24.36 14.49
C ASP A 187 14.43 -24.35 13.26
N ASN A 188 14.90 -25.53 12.83
CA ASN A 188 15.81 -25.67 11.68
C ASN A 188 15.13 -25.60 10.31
N LYS A 189 13.83 -25.25 10.23
CA LYS A 189 13.12 -25.15 8.93
C LYS A 189 13.32 -23.79 8.31
N LEU A 190 13.49 -23.77 6.99
CA LEU A 190 13.44 -22.54 6.21
C LEU A 190 11.99 -22.01 6.20
N ASN A 191 11.76 -20.86 6.85
CA ASN A 191 10.45 -20.21 6.91
C ASN A 191 10.23 -19.32 5.70
N ILE A 192 9.40 -19.76 4.76
CA ILE A 192 8.99 -19.00 3.58
C ILE A 192 7.62 -18.39 3.85
N ILE A 193 7.51 -17.07 3.76
CA ILE A 193 6.25 -16.36 3.95
C ILE A 193 5.70 -15.80 2.63
N PHE A 194 4.40 -15.97 2.43
CA PHE A 194 3.61 -15.30 1.40
C PHE A 194 2.56 -14.42 2.09
N ILE A 195 2.43 -13.18 1.63
CA ILE A 195 1.44 -12.22 2.14
C ILE A 195 0.61 -11.69 0.97
N GLY A 196 -0.67 -12.00 0.96
CA GLY A 196 -1.56 -11.54 -0.10
C GLY A 196 -2.99 -11.99 0.10
N ARG A 197 -3.93 -11.20 -0.43
CA ARG A 197 -5.35 -11.57 -0.50
C ARG A 197 -5.54 -12.73 -1.47
N ASN A 198 -6.74 -13.34 -1.44
CA ASN A 198 -7.14 -14.36 -2.42
C ASN A 198 -7.36 -13.69 -3.80
N ASP A 199 -6.26 -13.39 -4.46
CA ASP A 199 -6.20 -12.78 -5.78
C ASP A 199 -5.16 -13.57 -6.60
N HIS A 200 -5.60 -14.16 -7.70
CA HIS A 200 -4.74 -14.94 -8.59
C HIS A 200 -3.48 -14.16 -9.02
N ARG A 201 -3.59 -12.84 -9.15
CA ARG A 201 -2.46 -11.98 -9.55
C ARG A 201 -1.31 -11.98 -8.55
N LYS A 202 -1.56 -12.27 -7.27
CA LYS A 202 -0.53 -12.33 -6.23
C LYS A 202 0.41 -13.53 -6.37
N GLY A 203 0.06 -14.49 -7.21
CA GLY A 203 0.94 -15.58 -7.60
C GLY A 203 1.15 -16.67 -6.55
N LEU A 204 0.27 -16.78 -5.54
CA LEU A 204 0.37 -17.89 -4.56
C LEU A 204 0.41 -19.26 -5.22
N ASN A 205 -0.34 -19.45 -6.31
CA ASN A 205 -0.33 -20.70 -7.07
C ASN A 205 1.05 -20.99 -7.68
N THR A 206 1.81 -19.98 -8.08
CA THR A 206 3.18 -20.16 -8.57
C THR A 206 4.08 -20.71 -7.46
N LEU A 207 4.00 -20.13 -6.25
CA LEU A 207 4.76 -20.63 -5.10
C LEU A 207 4.34 -22.06 -4.72
N ILE A 208 3.05 -22.37 -4.67
CA ILE A 208 2.55 -23.73 -4.38
C ILE A 208 3.04 -24.72 -5.44
N LYS A 209 2.96 -24.39 -6.73
CA LYS A 209 3.46 -25.25 -7.83
C LYS A 209 4.96 -25.49 -7.70
N THR A 210 5.73 -24.44 -7.35
CA THR A 210 7.18 -24.56 -7.11
C THR A 210 7.45 -25.56 -5.99
N LEU A 211 6.83 -25.38 -4.84
CA LEU A 211 7.03 -26.24 -3.67
C LEU A 211 6.51 -27.67 -3.85
N LYS A 212 5.56 -27.90 -4.76
CA LYS A 212 5.10 -29.27 -5.14
C LYS A 212 6.05 -29.95 -6.11
N LYS A 213 6.62 -29.21 -7.06
CA LYS A 213 7.45 -29.77 -8.12
C LYS A 213 8.88 -30.04 -7.65
N TYR A 214 9.44 -29.17 -6.80
CA TYR A 214 10.82 -29.25 -6.37
C TYR A 214 10.93 -29.75 -4.94
N THR A 215 11.74 -30.81 -4.75
CA THR A 215 12.15 -31.28 -3.42
C THR A 215 13.42 -30.57 -3.00
N PHE A 216 13.42 -30.02 -1.80
CA PHE A 216 14.60 -29.40 -1.20
C PHE A 216 15.26 -30.40 -0.23
N ASP A 217 16.58 -30.37 -0.17
CA ASP A 217 17.42 -31.18 0.74
C ASP A 217 17.45 -30.63 2.18
N PHE A 218 16.63 -29.63 2.45
CA PHE A 218 16.41 -29.01 3.75
C PHE A 218 14.91 -28.88 4.07
N PRO A 219 14.53 -28.88 5.36
CA PRO A 219 13.13 -28.78 5.74
C PRO A 219 12.57 -27.37 5.50
N VAL A 220 11.38 -27.28 4.93
CA VAL A 220 10.69 -26.03 4.60
C VAL A 220 9.40 -25.90 5.38
N ARG A 221 9.09 -24.66 5.75
CA ARG A 221 7.78 -24.25 6.26
C ARG A 221 7.22 -23.13 5.39
N LEU A 222 5.98 -23.29 4.94
CA LEU A 222 5.24 -22.27 4.20
C LEU A 222 4.24 -21.56 5.12
N ILE A 223 4.37 -20.25 5.24
CA ILE A 223 3.48 -19.37 5.99
C ILE A 223 2.67 -18.54 4.99
N ILE A 224 1.32 -18.60 5.09
CA ILE A 224 0.42 -17.90 4.16
C ILE A 224 -0.46 -16.96 4.95
N LEU A 225 -0.33 -15.64 4.74
CA LEU A 225 -1.15 -14.61 5.38
C LEU A 225 -2.06 -13.92 4.37
N GLY A 226 -3.25 -13.53 4.84
CA GLY A 226 -4.22 -12.76 4.06
C GLY A 226 -5.14 -13.59 3.15
N ASN A 227 -4.89 -14.89 3.06
CA ASN A 227 -5.69 -15.83 2.29
C ASN A 227 -5.90 -17.12 3.11
N LYS A 228 -7.15 -17.53 3.31
CA LYS A 228 -7.45 -18.80 3.96
C LYS A 228 -7.68 -19.86 2.90
N ILE A 229 -6.84 -20.88 2.89
CA ILE A 229 -6.91 -22.00 1.95
C ILE A 229 -7.28 -23.25 2.75
N SER A 230 -8.38 -23.92 2.36
CA SER A 230 -8.76 -25.19 2.92
C SER A 230 -7.98 -26.32 2.24
N ASN A 231 -7.58 -27.34 3.01
CA ASN A 231 -7.01 -28.59 2.52
C ASN A 231 -5.74 -28.47 1.65
N LEU A 232 -4.92 -27.43 1.88
CA LEU A 232 -3.62 -27.36 1.23
C LEU A 232 -2.65 -28.32 1.87
N ASN A 233 -2.23 -29.33 1.11
CA ASN A 233 -1.18 -30.26 1.48
C ASN A 233 -0.05 -30.23 0.44
N ILE A 234 1.17 -30.14 0.90
CA ILE A 234 2.40 -30.24 0.08
C ILE A 234 3.32 -31.17 0.83
N ASN A 235 3.71 -32.28 0.19
CA ASN A 235 4.53 -33.30 0.82
C ASN A 235 5.81 -32.70 1.43
N ASN A 236 6.14 -33.12 2.65
CA ASN A 236 7.32 -32.69 3.40
C ASN A 236 7.39 -31.20 3.75
N ILE A 237 6.31 -30.43 3.55
CA ILE A 237 6.27 -28.99 3.88
C ILE A 237 5.23 -28.74 4.98
N LYS A 238 5.67 -28.16 6.09
CA LYS A 238 4.75 -27.70 7.14
C LYS A 238 4.08 -26.41 6.72
N ILE A 239 2.75 -26.38 6.73
CA ILE A 239 1.97 -25.21 6.33
C ILE A 239 1.37 -24.54 7.56
N ILE A 240 1.51 -23.21 7.65
CA ILE A 240 0.83 -22.34 8.59
C ILE A 240 -0.03 -21.36 7.79
N ASN A 241 -1.34 -21.41 7.95
CA ASN A 241 -2.27 -20.57 7.23
C ASN A 241 -3.35 -20.00 8.16
N PRO A 242 -3.04 -18.94 8.93
CA PRO A 242 -4.00 -18.33 9.84
C PRO A 242 -5.06 -17.48 9.11
N GLY A 243 -4.91 -17.26 7.80
CA GLY A 243 -5.78 -16.39 7.03
C GLY A 243 -5.40 -14.91 7.19
N TYR A 244 -6.41 -14.04 7.30
CA TYR A 244 -6.18 -12.63 7.57
C TYR A 244 -5.72 -12.43 9.03
N VAL A 245 -4.68 -11.63 9.20
CA VAL A 245 -4.12 -11.26 10.51
C VAL A 245 -3.98 -9.74 10.60
N ASN A 246 -3.96 -9.20 11.82
CA ASN A 246 -3.68 -7.79 12.04
C ASN A 246 -2.20 -7.44 11.78
N GLU A 247 -1.88 -6.15 11.78
CA GLU A 247 -0.53 -5.66 11.48
C GLU A 247 0.53 -6.17 12.47
N SER A 248 0.20 -6.29 13.77
CA SER A 248 1.13 -6.80 14.78
C SER A 248 1.51 -8.25 14.52
N ILE A 249 0.53 -9.11 14.30
CA ILE A 249 0.75 -10.52 13.99
C ILE A 249 1.48 -10.68 12.64
N LYS A 250 1.17 -9.84 11.65
CA LYS A 250 1.92 -9.81 10.38
C LYS A 250 3.39 -9.51 10.59
N ALA A 251 3.70 -8.52 11.42
CA ALA A 251 5.08 -8.14 11.74
C ALA A 251 5.82 -9.28 12.47
N GLU A 252 5.17 -9.97 13.41
CA GLU A 252 5.73 -11.13 14.11
C GLU A 252 6.06 -12.28 13.14
N TYR A 253 5.17 -12.58 12.19
CA TYR A 253 5.43 -13.58 11.16
C TYR A 253 6.56 -13.18 10.22
N LEU A 254 6.62 -11.92 9.79
CA LEU A 254 7.73 -11.41 8.97
C LEU A 254 9.06 -11.53 9.71
N GLN A 255 9.14 -11.08 10.96
CA GLN A 255 10.35 -11.19 11.79
C GLN A 255 10.80 -12.64 12.04
N SER A 256 9.87 -13.59 11.92
CA SER A 256 10.13 -15.02 12.14
C SER A 256 10.39 -15.77 10.83
N SER A 257 10.38 -15.07 9.70
CA SER A 257 10.53 -15.67 8.38
C SER A 257 11.92 -15.39 7.79
N ASP A 258 12.44 -16.36 7.04
CA ASP A 258 13.71 -16.23 6.32
C ASP A 258 13.57 -15.52 5.00
N ILE A 259 12.47 -15.83 4.28
CA ILE A 259 12.26 -15.38 2.90
C ILE A 259 10.80 -14.94 2.72
N LEU A 260 10.58 -13.71 2.27
CA LEU A 260 9.31 -13.29 1.67
C LEU A 260 9.31 -13.68 0.19
N CYS A 261 8.33 -14.51 -0.22
CA CYS A 261 8.04 -14.76 -1.63
C CYS A 261 6.86 -13.88 -2.07
N ALA A 262 7.12 -12.98 -3.01
CA ALA A 262 6.14 -12.09 -3.64
C ALA A 262 6.05 -12.36 -5.16
N PRO A 263 5.56 -13.55 -5.60
CA PRO A 263 5.61 -13.99 -6.99
C PRO A 263 4.41 -13.48 -7.81
N SER A 264 4.08 -12.20 -7.68
CA SER A 264 2.95 -11.58 -8.38
C SER A 264 3.07 -11.74 -9.90
N LEU A 265 1.95 -12.03 -10.56
CA LEU A 265 1.92 -12.31 -12.01
C LEU A 265 1.78 -11.06 -12.87
N LYS A 266 1.33 -9.96 -12.29
CA LYS A 266 1.01 -8.72 -13.01
C LYS A 266 1.41 -7.51 -12.18
N LYS A 267 1.30 -6.35 -12.80
CA LYS A 267 1.60 -5.02 -12.24
C LYS A 267 1.11 -4.84 -10.80
N GLU A 268 2.00 -4.43 -9.96
CA GLU A 268 1.72 -3.89 -8.62
C GLU A 268 1.92 -2.38 -8.65
N SER A 269 1.17 -1.65 -7.84
CA SER A 269 1.30 -0.19 -7.83
C SER A 269 2.59 0.28 -7.17
N PHE A 270 3.03 -0.44 -6.12
CA PHE A 270 4.21 -0.09 -5.35
C PHE A 270 4.85 -1.34 -4.71
N GLY A 271 4.12 -2.06 -3.86
CA GLY A 271 4.65 -3.24 -3.17
C GLY A 271 5.06 -2.96 -1.72
N ILE A 272 4.15 -2.38 -0.91
CA ILE A 272 4.40 -2.06 0.51
C ILE A 272 4.94 -3.27 1.28
N ILE A 273 4.48 -4.50 0.97
CA ILE A 273 4.96 -5.72 1.64
C ILE A 273 6.47 -5.95 1.50
N LEU A 274 7.10 -5.42 0.43
CA LEU A 274 8.54 -5.52 0.23
C LEU A 274 9.28 -4.63 1.23
N LEU A 275 8.78 -3.41 1.47
CA LEU A 275 9.33 -2.52 2.50
C LEU A 275 9.14 -3.09 3.90
N GLU A 276 7.99 -3.69 4.18
CA GLU A 276 7.67 -4.36 5.44
C GLU A 276 8.63 -5.52 5.71
N ALA A 277 8.93 -6.34 4.67
CA ALA A 277 9.88 -7.43 4.76
C ALA A 277 11.33 -6.93 4.98
N MET A 278 11.74 -5.86 4.28
CA MET A 278 13.03 -5.23 4.53
C MET A 278 13.14 -4.75 5.98
N ALA A 279 12.09 -4.10 6.50
CA ALA A 279 12.05 -3.61 7.88
C ALA A 279 12.05 -4.74 8.92
N ALA A 280 11.52 -5.91 8.56
CA ALA A 280 11.52 -7.11 9.40
C ALA A 280 12.78 -7.99 9.24
N ASN A 281 13.82 -7.56 8.53
CA ASN A 281 15.02 -8.33 8.24
C ASN A 281 14.75 -9.65 7.50
N THR A 282 13.76 -9.69 6.63
CA THR A 282 13.36 -10.84 5.84
C THR A 282 13.90 -10.69 4.42
N ALA A 283 14.63 -11.68 3.90
CA ALA A 283 15.11 -11.67 2.52
C ALA A 283 13.93 -11.75 1.53
N ILE A 284 14.11 -11.18 0.33
CA ILE A 284 13.00 -11.04 -0.63
C ILE A 284 13.29 -11.76 -1.92
N ILE A 285 12.32 -12.56 -2.39
CA ILE A 285 12.21 -13.02 -3.76
C ILE A 285 10.91 -12.46 -4.32
N ALA A 286 10.99 -11.64 -5.36
CA ALA A 286 9.84 -11.00 -5.98
C ALA A 286 9.83 -11.19 -7.49
N SER A 287 8.67 -11.11 -8.12
CA SER A 287 8.60 -11.10 -9.59
C SER A 287 9.15 -9.79 -10.15
N ASP A 288 9.86 -9.86 -11.29
CA ASP A 288 10.27 -8.69 -12.07
C ASP A 288 9.08 -8.10 -12.82
N ILE A 289 8.34 -7.27 -12.11
CA ILE A 289 7.15 -6.58 -12.61
C ILE A 289 7.19 -5.11 -12.24
N GLN A 290 6.46 -4.29 -13.00
CA GLN A 290 6.27 -2.88 -12.67
C GLN A 290 5.73 -2.71 -11.24
N GLY A 291 6.31 -1.76 -10.50
CA GLY A 291 6.05 -1.52 -9.08
C GLY A 291 7.02 -2.26 -8.16
N TYR A 292 7.35 -3.52 -8.41
CA TYR A 292 8.34 -4.25 -7.61
C TYR A 292 9.77 -3.89 -7.99
N ASN A 293 10.07 -3.77 -9.28
CA ASN A 293 11.39 -3.36 -9.78
C ASN A 293 11.71 -1.87 -9.54
N GLU A 294 10.77 -1.07 -9.07
CA GLU A 294 11.03 0.26 -8.53
C GLU A 294 11.64 0.20 -7.11
N ILE A 295 11.41 -0.90 -6.38
CA ILE A 295 11.87 -1.11 -5.00
C ILE A 295 13.04 -2.07 -4.96
N ILE A 296 12.97 -3.17 -5.72
CA ILE A 296 14.00 -4.22 -5.73
C ILE A 296 14.97 -4.00 -6.87
N THR A 297 16.23 -3.82 -6.52
CA THR A 297 17.36 -3.95 -7.43
C THR A 297 17.89 -5.36 -7.31
N ASN A 298 17.79 -6.13 -8.40
CA ASN A 298 18.14 -7.55 -8.44
C ASN A 298 19.56 -7.82 -7.94
N ASN A 299 19.74 -8.83 -7.09
CA ASN A 299 20.99 -9.20 -6.43
C ASN A 299 21.61 -8.11 -5.52
N VAL A 300 20.92 -6.99 -5.28
CA VAL A 300 21.36 -5.92 -4.38
C VAL A 300 20.59 -5.94 -3.07
N ASN A 301 19.26 -5.77 -3.10
CA ASN A 301 18.38 -5.73 -1.93
C ASN A 301 17.23 -6.75 -2.00
N GLY A 302 17.28 -7.67 -2.95
CA GLY A 302 16.35 -8.78 -3.17
C GLY A 302 16.70 -9.54 -4.44
N LEU A 303 15.98 -10.61 -4.71
CA LEU A 303 16.06 -11.36 -5.96
C LEU A 303 14.81 -11.12 -6.80
N LEU A 304 15.00 -10.82 -8.08
CA LEU A 304 13.92 -10.72 -9.06
C LEU A 304 13.88 -11.98 -9.92
N ILE A 305 12.67 -12.49 -10.13
CA ILE A 305 12.39 -13.64 -10.98
C ILE A 305 11.34 -13.26 -12.05
N GLU A 306 11.38 -13.91 -13.18
CA GLU A 306 10.32 -13.77 -14.18
C GLU A 306 8.96 -14.19 -13.60
N PRO A 307 7.89 -13.47 -13.89
CA PRO A 307 6.54 -13.84 -13.46
C PRO A 307 6.18 -15.27 -13.88
N ASN A 308 5.62 -16.04 -12.95
CA ASN A 308 5.23 -17.44 -13.14
C ASN A 308 6.36 -18.43 -13.44
N ASN A 309 7.64 -18.04 -13.28
CA ASN A 309 8.79 -18.91 -13.48
C ASN A 309 9.09 -19.73 -12.23
N ILE A 310 8.50 -20.95 -12.15
CA ILE A 310 8.67 -21.84 -11.01
C ILE A 310 10.11 -22.37 -10.86
N ASN A 311 10.88 -22.46 -11.96
CA ASN A 311 12.27 -22.92 -11.94
C ASN A 311 13.16 -21.86 -11.28
N GLN A 312 13.06 -20.59 -11.72
CA GLN A 312 13.81 -19.49 -11.11
C GLN A 312 13.42 -19.30 -9.63
N LEU A 313 12.14 -19.47 -9.28
CA LEU A 313 11.71 -19.37 -7.89
C LEU A 313 12.36 -20.45 -7.02
N ALA A 314 12.39 -21.72 -7.48
CA ALA A 314 13.04 -22.81 -6.76
C ALA A 314 14.55 -22.57 -6.59
N GLN A 315 15.24 -22.16 -7.67
CA GLN A 315 16.66 -21.83 -7.65
C GLN A 315 16.96 -20.67 -6.68
N SER A 316 16.12 -19.63 -6.67
CA SER A 316 16.26 -18.48 -5.77
C SER A 316 16.06 -18.87 -4.29
N ILE A 317 15.09 -19.74 -3.99
CA ILE A 317 14.88 -20.28 -2.64
C ILE A 317 16.13 -21.07 -2.20
N LYS A 318 16.61 -22.01 -3.04
CA LYS A 318 17.81 -22.78 -2.74
C LYS A 318 19.03 -21.88 -2.55
N LYS A 319 19.24 -20.91 -3.44
CA LYS A 319 20.35 -19.95 -3.37
C LYS A 319 20.38 -19.20 -2.03
N LEU A 320 19.22 -18.68 -1.57
CA LEU A 320 19.14 -17.96 -0.29
C LEU A 320 19.27 -18.87 0.94
N HIS A 321 18.97 -20.16 0.80
CA HIS A 321 19.23 -21.13 1.86
C HIS A 321 20.71 -21.45 1.97
N ASP A 322 21.38 -21.76 0.84
CA ASP A 322 22.76 -22.26 0.80
C ASP A 322 23.77 -21.14 1.04
N ASP A 323 23.54 -19.93 0.47
CA ASP A 323 24.43 -18.77 0.62
C ASP A 323 23.89 -17.78 1.66
N LYS A 324 24.21 -18.06 2.93
CA LYS A 324 23.84 -17.20 4.07
C LYS A 324 24.47 -15.81 3.97
N ASN A 325 25.68 -15.70 3.40
CA ASN A 325 26.37 -14.41 3.25
C ASN A 325 25.64 -13.53 2.24
N GLN A 326 25.23 -14.08 1.10
CA GLN A 326 24.43 -13.35 0.13
C GLN A 326 23.08 -12.97 0.72
N LYS A 327 22.39 -13.90 1.40
CA LYS A 327 21.10 -13.58 2.10
C LYS A 327 21.27 -12.40 3.03
N GLN A 328 22.30 -12.41 3.88
CA GLN A 328 22.57 -11.34 4.83
C GLN A 328 22.90 -10.00 4.13
N LYS A 329 23.66 -10.04 3.04
CA LYS A 329 23.97 -8.84 2.23
C LYS A 329 22.71 -8.21 1.65
N LEU A 330 21.80 -9.02 1.10
CA LEU A 330 20.51 -8.52 0.57
C LEU A 330 19.66 -7.87 1.67
N ILE A 331 19.58 -8.47 2.85
CA ILE A 331 18.88 -7.92 4.03
C ILE A 331 19.49 -6.59 4.45
N THR A 332 20.80 -6.51 4.60
CA THR A 332 21.50 -5.28 5.01
C THR A 332 21.27 -4.15 4.02
N ASN A 333 21.33 -4.43 2.74
CA ASN A 333 21.06 -3.44 1.68
C ASN A 333 19.59 -3.03 1.66
N GLY A 334 18.66 -3.97 1.88
CA GLY A 334 17.24 -3.69 2.02
C GLY A 334 16.98 -2.73 3.19
N ASN A 335 17.58 -3.00 4.35
CA ASN A 335 17.49 -2.11 5.51
C ASN A 335 18.06 -0.71 5.22
N SER A 336 19.15 -0.61 4.47
CA SER A 336 19.72 0.67 4.07
C SER A 336 18.80 1.43 3.12
N TYR A 337 18.17 0.73 2.18
CA TYR A 337 17.24 1.31 1.22
C TYR A 337 16.02 1.96 1.91
N ILE A 338 15.43 1.29 2.93
CA ILE A 338 14.23 1.80 3.61
C ILE A 338 14.48 2.92 4.61
N LYS A 339 15.73 3.25 4.96
CA LYS A 339 16.03 4.33 5.92
C LYS A 339 15.36 5.65 5.56
N ASN A 340 15.32 5.97 4.26
CA ASN A 340 14.71 7.20 3.75
C ASN A 340 13.21 7.04 3.43
N LEU A 341 12.67 5.83 3.60
CA LEU A 341 11.25 5.50 3.37
C LEU A 341 10.47 5.28 4.67
N ASN A 342 11.01 5.66 5.82
CA ASN A 342 10.24 5.67 7.06
C ASN A 342 9.13 6.74 6.99
N TRP A 343 8.05 6.53 7.75
CA TRP A 343 6.91 7.43 7.72
C TRP A 343 7.22 8.85 8.18
N ASP A 344 8.23 9.05 9.02
CA ASP A 344 8.66 10.38 9.43
C ASP A 344 9.18 11.19 8.23
N ASN A 345 10.12 10.62 7.47
CA ASN A 345 10.67 11.26 6.27
C ASN A 345 9.61 11.43 5.16
N ILE A 346 8.75 10.44 4.95
CA ILE A 346 7.69 10.51 3.93
C ILE A 346 6.66 11.57 4.28
N SER A 347 6.25 11.63 5.55
CA SER A 347 5.32 12.68 5.99
C SER A 347 5.91 14.08 5.88
N ASP A 348 7.22 14.25 6.13
CA ASP A 348 7.88 15.56 5.94
C ASP A 348 7.86 16.00 4.48
N LYS A 349 8.08 15.09 3.53
CA LYS A 349 7.92 15.40 2.09
C LYS A 349 6.50 15.89 1.79
N ILE A 350 5.48 15.16 2.26
CA ILE A 350 4.07 15.54 2.05
C ILE A 350 3.75 16.88 2.71
N ILE A 351 4.24 17.10 3.94
CA ILE A 351 4.03 18.37 4.66
C ILE A 351 4.72 19.54 3.95
N ASN A 352 5.88 19.31 3.35
CA ASN A 352 6.56 20.33 2.53
C ASN A 352 5.74 20.71 1.29
N VAL A 353 5.08 19.71 0.64
CA VAL A 353 4.11 19.99 -0.43
C VAL A 353 3.00 20.91 0.08
N TYR A 354 2.47 20.63 1.29
CA TYR A 354 1.43 21.48 1.89
C TYR A 354 1.91 22.93 2.09
N LYS A 355 3.08 23.09 2.72
CA LYS A 355 3.65 24.41 3.04
C LYS A 355 3.94 25.23 1.77
N ASN A 356 4.58 24.60 0.77
CA ASN A 356 4.94 25.27 -0.48
C ASN A 356 3.71 25.79 -1.23
N ASN A 357 2.59 25.06 -1.15
CA ASN A 357 1.37 25.46 -1.86
C ASN A 357 0.50 26.46 -1.09
N LEU A 358 0.72 26.64 0.19
CA LEU A 358 0.11 27.74 0.95
C LEU A 358 0.88 29.05 0.75
N ASN A 359 2.22 29.01 0.77
CA ASN A 359 3.08 30.20 0.62
C ASN A 359 2.98 30.84 -0.77
N ASN A 360 2.72 30.05 -1.82
CA ASN A 360 2.48 30.57 -3.18
C ASN A 360 1.20 31.43 -3.32
N LYS A 361 0.40 31.61 -2.26
CA LYS A 361 -0.68 32.60 -2.23
C LYS A 361 -0.20 34.03 -2.05
N GLU A 362 0.94 34.22 -1.36
CA GLU A 362 1.46 35.57 -1.04
C GLU A 362 2.14 36.24 -2.22
N ILE A 363 2.51 35.51 -3.29
CA ILE A 363 3.22 36.04 -4.46
C ILE A 363 2.26 36.41 -5.61
N ALA A 364 1.02 35.92 -5.58
CA ALA A 364 0.05 36.18 -6.66
C ALA A 364 -0.90 37.37 -6.39
N ASP A 365 -0.84 37.98 -5.20
CA ASP A 365 -1.64 39.14 -4.80
C ASP A 365 -0.79 40.44 -4.72
N HIS A 366 0.39 40.46 -5.32
CA HIS A 366 1.26 41.60 -5.58
C HIS A 366 1.55 41.70 -7.10
#